data_86d6a396c28c8f20a594ada4e1d3dd50
#
_entry.id   86d6a396c28c8f20a594ada4e1d3dd50
#
_cell.length_a   1.000
_cell.length_b   1.000
_cell.length_c   1.000
_cell.angle_alpha   90.00
_cell.angle_beta   90.00
_cell.angle_gamma   90.00
#
_symmetry.space_group_name_H-M   'P 1'
#
loop_
_entity.id
_entity.type
_entity.pdbx_description
1 polymer ?
#
loop_
_entity_poly.entity_id
_entity_poly.type
_entity_poly.pdbx_seq_one_letter_code
_entity_poly.pdbx_strand_id
1 'polypeptide(L)'
;RDEFSLAVMHGTVGSSVGAENHNVTGPCNLTDLAEAAMDYWALGHIHKSQILSEEPLVAYAGNPQGLHRKEIGPKGCYLVSVSHNGHCEPRFIETSAIRFEEIKIDIAGMQNESDLLEILRHKKENLRKQHKKNILLSIVLSGTGPLHRLCTQEGVRNLWLQESQSEEKSKSVFVMPYRIISNTRPSINLAERRLLSDVVGDYLRAYDDMVEGNAVQTVRQILADRPEFKRLGVYTDVLSDELLMRALKRCEIEGVTVLMGANDEH
;
A
#
# COMPACT_ATOMS: atom_id res chain seq x y z
N ARG A 1 -23.98 -32.75 20.13
CA ARG A 1 -22.95 -32.58 21.16
C ARG A 1 -23.55 -31.79 22.29
N ASP A 2 -23.35 -32.24 23.52
CA ASP A 2 -23.87 -31.55 24.71
C ASP A 2 -22.90 -30.51 25.26
N GLU A 3 -21.68 -30.40 24.69
CA GLU A 3 -20.64 -29.50 25.13
C GLU A 3 -20.04 -28.69 23.96
N PHE A 4 -19.86 -27.38 24.19
CA PHE A 4 -19.16 -26.50 23.27
C PHE A 4 -17.65 -26.73 23.33
N SER A 5 -17.00 -26.88 22.18
CA SER A 5 -15.58 -27.15 22.06
C SER A 5 -14.81 -25.99 21.41
N LEU A 6 -13.83 -25.45 22.14
CA LEU A 6 -12.95 -24.38 21.71
C LEU A 6 -11.53 -24.90 21.54
N ALA A 7 -10.94 -24.67 20.38
CA ALA A 7 -9.51 -24.89 20.13
C ALA A 7 -8.76 -23.56 20.05
N VAL A 8 -7.58 -23.52 20.64
CA VAL A 8 -6.64 -22.40 20.54
C VAL A 8 -5.38 -22.88 19.84
N MET A 9 -5.02 -22.28 18.73
CA MET A 9 -3.90 -22.71 17.93
C MET A 9 -3.06 -21.54 17.42
N HIS A 10 -1.76 -21.70 17.39
CA HIS A 10 -0.82 -20.77 16.76
C HIS A 10 -0.29 -21.39 15.49
N GLY A 11 -0.75 -20.93 14.31
CA GLY A 11 -0.41 -21.55 13.04
C GLY A 11 -0.90 -20.76 11.82
N THR A 12 -0.49 -21.23 10.64
CA THR A 12 -0.81 -20.62 9.35
C THR A 12 -1.88 -21.45 8.64
N VAL A 13 -3.06 -20.88 8.44
CA VAL A 13 -4.09 -21.43 7.55
C VAL A 13 -3.83 -20.90 6.13
N GLY A 14 -3.70 -21.81 5.15
CA GLY A 14 -3.24 -21.47 3.80
C GLY A 14 -4.04 -20.42 3.05
N SER A 15 -5.31 -20.17 3.43
CA SER A 15 -6.19 -19.14 2.84
C SER A 15 -6.12 -17.79 3.56
N SER A 16 -5.32 -17.64 4.62
CA SER A 16 -5.28 -16.41 5.41
C SER A 16 -4.56 -15.27 4.70
N VAL A 17 -5.16 -14.07 4.72
CA VAL A 17 -4.55 -12.84 4.19
C VAL A 17 -3.47 -12.36 5.16
N GLY A 18 -2.28 -12.08 4.64
CA GLY A 18 -1.12 -11.66 5.45
C GLY A 18 -0.20 -12.81 5.83
N ALA A 19 -0.53 -14.06 5.47
CA ALA A 19 0.35 -15.23 5.69
C ALA A 19 1.70 -15.09 4.97
N GLU A 20 1.72 -14.38 3.83
CA GLU A 20 2.93 -14.07 3.05
C GLU A 20 3.96 -13.22 3.80
N ASN A 21 3.54 -12.54 4.85
CA ASN A 21 4.41 -11.69 5.68
C ASN A 21 4.99 -12.41 6.91
N HIS A 22 4.66 -13.69 7.09
CA HIS A 22 5.07 -14.50 8.22
C HIS A 22 5.72 -15.80 7.75
N ASN A 23 6.62 -16.35 8.58
CA ASN A 23 7.13 -17.69 8.34
C ASN A 23 5.98 -18.70 8.49
N VAL A 24 5.93 -19.69 7.63
CA VAL A 24 4.92 -20.76 7.73
C VAL A 24 5.15 -21.54 9.03
N THR A 25 4.18 -21.50 9.92
CA THR A 25 4.21 -22.20 11.22
C THR A 25 2.95 -23.03 11.36
N GLY A 26 3.08 -24.31 11.68
CA GLY A 26 1.94 -25.21 11.87
C GLY A 26 0.93 -25.13 10.71
N PRO A 27 1.36 -25.41 9.46
CA PRO A 27 0.49 -25.23 8.30
C PRO A 27 -0.71 -26.17 8.34
N CYS A 28 -1.89 -25.65 8.08
CA CYS A 28 -3.13 -26.40 7.96
C CYS A 28 -4.06 -25.76 6.94
N ASN A 29 -5.12 -26.48 6.57
CA ASN A 29 -6.17 -25.97 5.69
C ASN A 29 -7.49 -25.84 6.47
N LEU A 30 -8.42 -25.06 5.95
CA LEU A 30 -9.76 -24.93 6.55
C LEU A 30 -10.48 -26.28 6.64
N THR A 31 -10.29 -27.16 5.66
CA THR A 31 -10.86 -28.50 5.67
C THR A 31 -10.36 -29.31 6.87
N ASP A 32 -9.07 -29.28 7.17
CA ASP A 32 -8.49 -29.99 8.31
C ASP A 32 -9.12 -29.51 9.63
N LEU A 33 -9.35 -28.19 9.75
CA LEU A 33 -9.98 -27.60 10.93
C LEU A 33 -11.47 -27.96 11.05
N ALA A 34 -12.18 -28.02 9.94
CA ALA A 34 -13.59 -28.43 9.92
C ALA A 34 -13.75 -29.92 10.29
N GLU A 35 -12.89 -30.80 9.80
CA GLU A 35 -12.91 -32.25 10.09
C GLU A 35 -12.58 -32.55 11.56
N ALA A 36 -11.79 -31.71 12.22
CA ALA A 36 -11.46 -31.85 13.63
C ALA A 36 -12.64 -31.59 14.58
N ALA A 37 -13.80 -31.18 14.03
CA ALA A 37 -15.09 -31.06 14.69
C ALA A 37 -15.09 -30.22 15.99
N MET A 38 -14.33 -29.12 16.01
CA MET A 38 -14.42 -28.07 17.02
C MET A 38 -15.48 -27.04 16.61
N ASP A 39 -16.13 -26.40 17.58
CA ASP A 39 -17.14 -25.36 17.33
C ASP A 39 -16.49 -24.00 17.05
N TYR A 40 -15.34 -23.74 17.65
CA TYR A 40 -14.57 -22.50 17.45
C TYR A 40 -13.07 -22.74 17.46
N TRP A 41 -12.38 -22.18 16.45
CA TRP A 41 -10.93 -22.10 16.34
C TRP A 41 -10.43 -20.69 16.57
N ALA A 42 -9.88 -20.40 17.73
CA ALA A 42 -9.20 -19.16 18.05
C ALA A 42 -7.75 -19.21 17.60
N LEU A 43 -7.43 -18.55 16.49
CA LEU A 43 -6.12 -18.64 15.86
C LEU A 43 -5.22 -17.45 16.23
N GLY A 44 -3.93 -17.74 16.46
CA GLY A 44 -2.83 -16.79 16.55
C GLY A 44 -1.83 -16.96 15.41
N HIS A 45 -0.83 -16.09 15.33
CA HIS A 45 0.23 -15.99 14.33
C HIS A 45 0.02 -14.85 13.33
N ILE A 46 -1.11 -14.77 12.67
CA ILE A 46 -1.39 -13.69 11.69
C ILE A 46 -1.85 -12.46 12.43
N HIS A 47 -1.14 -11.33 12.23
CA HIS A 47 -1.39 -10.04 12.92
C HIS A 47 -2.58 -9.27 12.37
N LYS A 48 -3.22 -9.78 11.31
CA LYS A 48 -4.42 -9.19 10.71
C LYS A 48 -5.66 -9.92 11.21
N SER A 49 -6.60 -9.17 11.81
CA SER A 49 -7.90 -9.70 12.22
C SER A 49 -8.69 -10.14 10.99
N GLN A 50 -9.19 -11.38 10.99
CA GLN A 50 -10.00 -11.95 9.91
C GLN A 50 -10.77 -13.17 10.38
N ILE A 51 -11.95 -13.36 9.82
CA ILE A 51 -12.76 -14.57 9.97
C ILE A 51 -12.57 -15.39 8.69
N LEU A 52 -12.13 -16.64 8.84
CA LEU A 52 -11.88 -17.55 7.72
C LEU A 52 -13.06 -18.46 7.45
N SER A 53 -13.85 -18.78 8.48
CA SER A 53 -15.09 -19.57 8.40
C SER A 53 -16.02 -19.11 9.51
N GLU A 54 -17.33 -19.16 9.25
CA GLU A 54 -18.38 -18.85 10.23
C GLU A 54 -18.88 -20.13 10.94
N GLU A 55 -18.86 -21.28 10.26
CA GLU A 55 -19.28 -22.59 10.80
C GLU A 55 -18.37 -23.72 10.29
N PRO A 56 -17.53 -24.28 11.18
CA PRO A 56 -17.20 -23.77 12.52
C PRO A 56 -16.57 -22.39 12.45
N LEU A 57 -16.68 -21.60 13.53
CA LEU A 57 -16.00 -20.31 13.58
C LEU A 57 -14.48 -20.51 13.56
N VAL A 58 -13.81 -19.97 12.56
CA VAL A 58 -12.35 -19.98 12.44
C VAL A 58 -11.87 -18.55 12.29
N ALA A 59 -11.17 -18.02 13.29
CA ALA A 59 -10.82 -16.60 13.29
C ALA A 59 -9.43 -16.31 13.84
N TYR A 60 -8.70 -15.43 13.16
CA TYR A 60 -7.55 -14.72 13.71
C TYR A 60 -8.00 -13.41 14.34
N ALA A 61 -7.73 -13.22 15.61
CA ALA A 61 -8.00 -11.94 16.27
C ALA A 61 -7.03 -10.84 15.79
N GLY A 62 -5.88 -11.21 15.28
CA GLY A 62 -4.78 -10.31 15.00
C GLY A 62 -4.00 -9.98 16.27
N ASN A 63 -3.30 -8.84 16.26
CA ASN A 63 -2.61 -8.32 17.43
C ASN A 63 -3.44 -7.23 18.14
N PRO A 64 -3.35 -7.11 19.48
CA PRO A 64 -4.13 -6.13 20.24
C PRO A 64 -3.66 -4.69 20.06
N GLN A 65 -2.41 -4.50 19.59
CA GLN A 65 -1.78 -3.23 19.34
C GLN A 65 -0.85 -3.35 18.13
N GLY A 66 -0.90 -2.40 17.19
CA GLY A 66 0.09 -2.28 16.11
C GLY A 66 1.45 -1.88 16.68
N LEU A 67 2.50 -2.61 16.34
CA LEU A 67 3.86 -2.39 16.83
C LEU A 67 4.76 -1.72 15.78
N HIS A 68 4.36 -1.72 14.53
CA HIS A 68 5.13 -1.10 13.45
C HIS A 68 4.24 -0.59 12.31
N ARG A 69 4.82 0.25 11.47
CA ARG A 69 4.15 1.00 10.40
C ARG A 69 3.43 0.17 9.32
N LYS A 70 3.70 -1.12 9.20
CA LYS A 70 3.00 -2.00 8.25
C LYS A 70 1.69 -2.53 8.81
N GLU A 71 1.47 -2.40 10.10
CA GLU A 71 0.27 -2.88 10.79
C GLU A 71 -0.81 -1.79 10.85
N ILE A 72 -1.23 -1.33 9.67
CA ILE A 72 -2.22 -0.28 9.48
C ILE A 72 -3.61 -0.74 9.93
N GLY A 73 -4.43 0.19 10.38
CA GLY A 73 -5.83 -0.01 10.71
C GLY A 73 -6.08 -0.44 12.17
N PRO A 74 -7.32 -0.85 12.48
CA PRO A 74 -7.70 -1.24 13.83
C PRO A 74 -6.97 -2.51 14.27
N LYS A 75 -6.56 -2.52 15.54
CA LYS A 75 -5.98 -3.69 16.21
C LYS A 75 -6.75 -3.99 17.48
N GLY A 76 -6.96 -5.28 17.76
CA GLY A 76 -7.83 -5.64 18.86
C GLY A 76 -8.02 -7.14 19.05
N CYS A 77 -9.16 -7.50 19.60
CA CYS A 77 -9.56 -8.88 19.81
C CYS A 77 -11.02 -9.10 19.43
N TYR A 78 -11.43 -10.37 19.34
CA TYR A 78 -12.84 -10.72 19.23
C TYR A 78 -13.42 -10.99 20.63
N LEU A 79 -14.59 -10.41 20.88
CA LEU A 79 -15.52 -10.90 21.87
C LEU A 79 -16.49 -11.84 21.16
N VAL A 80 -16.47 -13.12 21.53
CA VAL A 80 -17.32 -14.13 20.90
C VAL A 80 -18.44 -14.50 21.88
N SER A 81 -19.68 -14.24 21.47
CA SER A 81 -20.87 -14.73 22.19
C SER A 81 -21.27 -16.08 21.66
N VAL A 82 -21.52 -17.04 22.53
CA VAL A 82 -21.96 -18.38 22.15
C VAL A 82 -23.39 -18.60 22.65
N SER A 83 -24.26 -18.93 21.73
CA SER A 83 -25.67 -19.23 22.04
C SER A 83 -25.84 -20.67 22.51
N HIS A 84 -27.02 -21.00 23.08
CA HIS A 84 -27.31 -22.37 23.56
C HIS A 84 -27.22 -23.47 22.50
N ASN A 85 -27.41 -23.12 21.22
CA ASN A 85 -27.26 -24.04 20.11
C ASN A 85 -25.84 -24.13 19.55
N GLY A 86 -24.85 -23.50 20.22
CA GLY A 86 -23.46 -23.51 19.82
C GLY A 86 -23.07 -22.49 18.75
N HIS A 87 -24.00 -21.66 18.25
CA HIS A 87 -23.70 -20.63 17.27
C HIS A 87 -22.82 -19.52 17.88
N CYS A 88 -21.73 -19.16 17.17
CA CYS A 88 -20.75 -18.17 17.57
C CYS A 88 -21.00 -16.82 16.87
N GLU A 89 -21.12 -15.75 17.63
CA GLU A 89 -21.21 -14.37 17.13
C GLU A 89 -19.92 -13.57 17.51
N PRO A 90 -18.94 -13.47 16.60
CA PRO A 90 -17.73 -12.70 16.85
C PRO A 90 -17.97 -11.21 16.66
N ARG A 91 -17.62 -10.41 17.66
CA ARG A 91 -17.61 -8.95 17.60
C ARG A 91 -16.20 -8.43 17.81
N PHE A 92 -15.64 -7.74 16.84
CA PHE A 92 -14.31 -7.13 16.97
C PHE A 92 -14.35 -5.95 17.94
N ILE A 93 -13.43 -5.95 18.89
CA ILE A 93 -13.20 -4.89 19.86
C ILE A 93 -11.83 -4.31 19.62
N GLU A 94 -11.77 -3.06 19.16
CA GLU A 94 -10.51 -2.36 18.97
C GLU A 94 -9.90 -1.96 20.32
N THR A 95 -8.75 -2.56 20.66
CA THR A 95 -8.02 -2.35 21.91
C THR A 95 -6.79 -1.45 21.76
N SER A 96 -6.35 -1.18 20.53
CA SER A 96 -5.15 -0.39 20.28
C SER A 96 -5.26 1.01 20.89
N ALA A 97 -4.25 1.42 21.66
CA ALA A 97 -4.13 2.77 22.20
C ALA A 97 -3.69 3.78 21.13
N ILE A 98 -2.86 3.30 20.20
CA ILE A 98 -2.36 4.07 19.05
C ILE A 98 -2.63 3.29 17.78
N ARG A 99 -3.17 3.95 16.77
CA ARG A 99 -3.48 3.37 15.48
C ARG A 99 -2.51 3.87 14.41
N PHE A 100 -2.02 2.98 13.57
CA PHE A 100 -1.28 3.35 12.37
C PHE A 100 -2.25 3.53 11.21
N GLU A 101 -2.14 4.66 10.51
CA GLU A 101 -2.93 4.95 9.31
C GLU A 101 -2.05 5.45 8.17
N GLU A 102 -2.51 5.25 6.96
CA GLU A 102 -1.92 5.83 5.77
C GLU A 102 -2.98 6.56 4.95
N ILE A 103 -2.66 7.80 4.55
CA ILE A 103 -3.50 8.55 3.61
C ILE A 103 -2.75 8.81 2.32
N LYS A 104 -3.50 8.81 1.22
CA LYS A 104 -3.02 9.29 -0.07
C LYS A 104 -3.60 10.67 -0.34
N ILE A 105 -2.74 11.56 -0.80
CA ILE A 105 -3.11 12.91 -1.22
C ILE A 105 -2.67 13.08 -2.67
N ASP A 106 -3.64 13.32 -3.54
CA ASP A 106 -3.39 13.68 -4.93
C ASP A 106 -3.08 15.17 -5.02
N ILE A 107 -1.93 15.53 -5.59
CA ILE A 107 -1.52 16.92 -5.78
C ILE A 107 -2.12 17.55 -7.04
N ALA A 108 -2.92 16.81 -7.81
CA ALA A 108 -3.56 17.35 -9.01
C ALA A 108 -4.44 18.57 -8.67
N GLY A 109 -4.25 19.65 -9.41
CA GLY A 109 -4.97 20.90 -9.18
C GLY A 109 -4.43 21.80 -8.06
N MET A 110 -3.49 21.34 -7.23
CA MET A 110 -2.82 22.20 -6.24
C MET A 110 -1.82 23.12 -6.91
N GLN A 111 -1.85 24.39 -6.54
CA GLN A 111 -0.98 25.42 -7.13
C GLN A 111 0.21 25.76 -6.22
N ASN A 112 0.05 25.61 -4.91
CA ASN A 112 1.05 26.04 -3.92
C ASN A 112 1.03 25.14 -2.67
N GLU A 113 2.03 25.31 -1.81
CA GLU A 113 2.18 24.56 -0.56
C GLU A 113 0.98 24.72 0.39
N SER A 114 0.36 25.89 0.42
CA SER A 114 -0.79 26.16 1.30
C SER A 114 -1.97 25.26 0.98
N ASP A 115 -2.20 24.96 -0.31
CA ASP A 115 -3.26 24.03 -0.74
C ASP A 115 -3.03 22.62 -0.14
N LEU A 116 -1.78 22.15 -0.19
CA LEU A 116 -1.41 20.85 0.37
C LEU A 116 -1.57 20.82 1.90
N LEU A 117 -1.08 21.85 2.59
CA LEU A 117 -1.14 21.93 4.05
C LEU A 117 -2.59 22.06 4.56
N GLU A 118 -3.45 22.78 3.84
CA GLU A 118 -4.86 22.86 4.16
C GLU A 118 -5.55 21.50 4.01
N ILE A 119 -5.33 20.81 2.91
CA ILE A 119 -5.87 19.45 2.69
C ILE A 119 -5.37 18.49 3.77
N LEU A 120 -4.10 18.58 4.16
CA LEU A 120 -3.53 17.76 5.22
C LEU A 120 -4.21 18.02 6.58
N ARG A 121 -4.43 19.30 6.93
CA ARG A 121 -5.18 19.66 8.14
C ARG A 121 -6.59 19.08 8.14
N HIS A 122 -7.29 19.22 7.03
CA HIS A 122 -8.63 18.64 6.84
C HIS A 122 -8.65 17.12 7.01
N LYS A 123 -7.72 16.43 6.38
CA LYS A 123 -7.58 14.96 6.48
C LYS A 123 -7.30 14.52 7.91
N LYS A 124 -6.37 15.20 8.62
CA LYS A 124 -6.09 14.91 10.03
C LYS A 124 -7.32 15.10 10.91
N GLU A 125 -8.07 16.19 10.72
CA GLU A 125 -9.27 16.47 11.49
C GLU A 125 -10.38 15.43 11.26
N ASN A 126 -10.55 14.99 10.01
CA ASN A 126 -11.51 13.93 9.68
C ASN A 126 -11.13 12.60 10.35
N LEU A 127 -9.86 12.20 10.31
CA LEU A 127 -9.38 11.01 11.01
C LEU A 127 -9.60 11.09 12.51
N ARG A 128 -9.34 12.26 13.12
CA ARG A 128 -9.57 12.50 14.56
C ARG A 128 -11.03 12.33 14.94
N LYS A 129 -11.94 12.93 14.18
CA LYS A 129 -13.40 12.84 14.40
C LYS A 129 -13.91 11.40 14.22
N GLN A 130 -13.43 10.71 13.20
CA GLN A 130 -13.85 9.37 12.84
C GLN A 130 -13.42 8.33 13.89
N HIS A 131 -12.15 8.38 14.31
CA HIS A 131 -11.58 7.31 15.13
C HIS A 131 -11.54 7.64 16.61
N LYS A 132 -11.50 8.92 16.99
CA LYS A 132 -11.42 9.39 18.38
C LYS A 132 -10.27 8.74 19.17
N LYS A 133 -9.18 8.41 18.48
CA LYS A 133 -7.98 7.74 18.99
C LYS A 133 -6.72 8.44 18.51
N ASN A 134 -5.64 8.21 19.21
CA ASN A 134 -4.32 8.65 18.78
C ASN A 134 -3.89 7.89 17.52
N ILE A 135 -3.39 8.62 16.52
CA ILE A 135 -3.02 8.08 15.23
C ILE A 135 -1.57 8.48 14.90
N LEU A 136 -0.78 7.50 14.46
CA LEU A 136 0.48 7.72 13.75
C LEU A 136 0.19 7.64 12.25
N LEU A 137 0.42 8.74 11.54
CA LEU A 137 -0.02 8.93 10.16
C LEU A 137 1.14 8.86 9.17
N SER A 138 1.04 7.97 8.17
CA SER A 138 1.86 7.99 6.95
C SER A 138 1.12 8.77 5.87
N ILE A 139 1.83 9.68 5.17
CA ILE A 139 1.27 10.47 4.08
C ILE A 139 1.98 10.07 2.79
N VAL A 140 1.23 9.71 1.77
CA VAL A 140 1.72 9.40 0.43
C VAL A 140 1.15 10.45 -0.54
N LEU A 141 2.04 11.30 -1.04
CA LEU A 141 1.69 12.25 -2.09
C LEU A 141 1.72 11.54 -3.44
N SER A 142 0.73 11.75 -4.27
CA SER A 142 0.59 11.14 -5.60
C SER A 142 0.04 12.14 -6.61
N GLY A 143 -0.08 11.72 -7.87
CA GLY A 143 -0.60 12.56 -8.94
C GLY A 143 0.46 13.41 -9.62
N THR A 144 -0.01 14.34 -10.44
CA THR A 144 0.82 15.24 -11.25
C THR A 144 0.43 16.69 -10.98
N GLY A 145 1.38 17.59 -10.93
CA GLY A 145 1.07 19.02 -10.73
C GLY A 145 2.30 19.89 -10.49
N PRO A 146 2.08 21.21 -10.36
CA PRO A 146 3.16 22.18 -10.14
C PRO A 146 4.00 21.91 -8.89
N LEU A 147 3.36 21.30 -7.86
CA LEU A 147 4.03 20.97 -6.60
C LEU A 147 5.01 19.80 -6.69
N HIS A 148 5.07 19.07 -7.81
CA HIS A 148 5.93 17.89 -7.95
C HIS A 148 7.37 18.19 -7.52
N ARG A 149 7.97 19.28 -8.00
CA ARG A 149 9.36 19.66 -7.69
C ARG A 149 9.57 19.80 -6.18
N LEU A 150 8.66 20.43 -5.46
CA LEU A 150 8.73 20.58 -4.00
C LEU A 150 8.52 19.23 -3.29
N CYS A 151 7.57 18.42 -3.79
CA CYS A 151 7.30 17.10 -3.25
C CYS A 151 8.48 16.14 -3.36
N THR A 152 9.37 16.29 -4.34
CA THR A 152 10.56 15.43 -4.50
C THR A 152 11.69 15.83 -3.57
N GLN A 153 11.75 17.07 -3.10
CA GLN A 153 12.80 17.57 -2.20
C GLN A 153 12.57 17.06 -0.78
N GLU A 154 13.51 16.26 -0.27
CA GLU A 154 13.40 15.69 1.08
C GLU A 154 13.39 16.76 2.17
N GLY A 155 14.19 17.81 2.03
CA GLY A 155 14.21 18.94 2.96
C GLY A 155 12.86 19.63 3.10
N VAL A 156 12.16 19.85 1.98
CA VAL A 156 10.82 20.45 1.96
C VAL A 156 9.79 19.54 2.64
N ARG A 157 9.79 18.24 2.33
CA ARG A 157 8.89 17.29 2.98
C ARG A 157 9.14 17.23 4.49
N ASN A 158 10.39 17.34 4.94
CA ASN A 158 10.73 17.37 6.35
C ASN A 158 10.23 18.65 7.04
N LEU A 159 10.24 19.80 6.38
CA LEU A 159 9.65 21.02 6.89
C LEU A 159 8.13 20.90 7.05
N TRP A 160 7.43 20.39 6.04
CA TRP A 160 5.98 20.11 6.11
C TRP A 160 5.64 19.12 7.21
N LEU A 161 6.49 18.11 7.40
CA LEU A 161 6.32 17.12 8.45
C LEU A 161 6.44 17.79 9.84
N GLN A 162 7.48 18.59 10.07
CA GLN A 162 7.71 19.30 11.33
C GLN A 162 6.58 20.29 11.65
N GLU A 163 6.12 21.07 10.66
CA GLU A 163 4.97 21.98 10.84
C GLU A 163 3.74 21.19 11.26
N SER A 164 3.39 20.15 10.51
CA SER A 164 2.22 19.32 10.77
C SER A 164 2.29 18.59 12.12
N GLN A 165 3.49 18.19 12.59
CA GLN A 165 3.72 17.63 13.93
C GLN A 165 3.54 18.67 15.02
N SER A 166 4.00 19.89 14.79
CA SER A 166 3.91 20.97 15.78
C SER A 166 2.46 21.33 16.13
N GLU A 167 1.56 21.26 15.14
CA GLU A 167 0.12 21.46 15.34
C GLU A 167 -0.52 20.38 16.24
N GLU A 168 0.08 19.20 16.33
CA GLU A 168 -0.50 18.08 17.08
C GLU A 168 -0.04 18.00 18.53
N LYS A 169 1.03 18.69 18.92
CA LYS A 169 1.61 18.62 20.28
C LYS A 169 0.66 19.02 21.40
N SER A 170 -0.30 19.90 21.12
CA SER A 170 -1.26 20.40 22.11
C SER A 170 -2.61 19.65 22.07
N LYS A 171 -2.76 18.65 21.20
CA LYS A 171 -4.03 17.94 21.04
C LYS A 171 -4.13 16.77 22.02
N SER A 172 -5.27 16.67 22.72
CA SER A 172 -5.56 15.52 23.60
C SER A 172 -5.70 14.20 22.84
N VAL A 173 -6.23 14.26 21.63
CA VAL A 173 -6.24 13.16 20.65
C VAL A 173 -5.45 13.63 19.45
N PHE A 174 -4.24 13.11 19.27
CA PHE A 174 -3.36 13.55 18.21
C PHE A 174 -3.51 12.67 16.95
N VAL A 175 -3.26 13.29 15.78
CA VAL A 175 -3.04 12.61 14.51
C VAL A 175 -1.64 13.01 14.03
N MET A 176 -0.63 12.29 14.52
CA MET A 176 0.78 12.64 14.38
C MET A 176 1.35 12.07 13.08
N PRO A 177 1.64 12.90 12.08
CA PRO A 177 2.35 12.42 10.91
C PRO A 177 3.80 12.07 11.27
N TYR A 178 4.29 10.92 10.80
CA TYR A 178 5.66 10.48 11.04
C TYR A 178 6.50 10.37 9.77
N ARG A 179 5.86 10.44 8.59
CA ARG A 179 6.55 10.49 7.31
C ARG A 179 5.66 11.06 6.21
N ILE A 180 6.30 11.67 5.21
CA ILE A 180 5.70 12.08 3.94
C ILE A 180 6.53 11.45 2.81
N ILE A 181 5.88 10.64 1.97
CA ILE A 181 6.47 9.96 0.82
C ILE A 181 5.94 10.62 -0.44
N SER A 182 6.80 10.87 -1.42
CA SER A 182 6.40 11.37 -2.72
C SER A 182 6.41 10.26 -3.75
N ASN A 183 5.23 10.00 -4.31
CA ASN A 183 5.00 9.20 -5.51
C ASN A 183 4.39 10.08 -6.61
N THR A 184 4.69 11.38 -6.57
CA THR A 184 4.21 12.36 -7.54
C THR A 184 4.99 12.27 -8.84
N ARG A 185 4.43 12.85 -9.90
CA ARG A 185 5.06 12.94 -11.21
C ARG A 185 5.02 14.38 -11.72
N PRO A 186 5.97 14.81 -12.57
CA PRO A 186 5.91 16.12 -13.17
C PRO A 186 4.68 16.27 -14.06
N SER A 187 4.12 17.48 -14.13
CA SER A 187 3.11 17.82 -15.12
C SER A 187 3.81 18.10 -16.44
N ILE A 188 3.79 17.13 -17.35
CA ILE A 188 4.45 17.24 -18.65
C ILE A 188 3.39 17.17 -19.72
N ASN A 189 3.34 18.21 -20.57
CA ASN A 189 2.54 18.16 -21.78
C ASN A 189 3.31 17.36 -22.85
N LEU A 190 3.08 16.06 -22.89
CA LEU A 190 3.77 15.16 -23.81
C LEU A 190 3.51 15.52 -25.29
N ALA A 191 2.31 15.99 -25.62
CA ALA A 191 1.96 16.36 -26.98
C ALA A 191 2.79 17.57 -27.46
N GLU A 192 2.93 18.59 -26.62
CA GLU A 192 3.75 19.74 -26.91
C GLU A 192 5.24 19.38 -26.98
N ARG A 193 5.70 18.52 -26.04
CA ARG A 193 7.08 18.06 -26.01
C ARG A 193 7.51 17.28 -27.26
N ARG A 194 6.59 16.49 -27.84
CA ARG A 194 6.83 15.79 -29.13
C ARG A 194 7.19 16.70 -30.28
N LEU A 195 6.70 17.94 -30.25
CA LEU A 195 6.95 18.92 -31.32
C LEU A 195 8.30 19.62 -31.18
N LEU A 196 8.97 19.50 -30.05
CA LEU A 196 10.25 20.16 -29.82
C LEU A 196 11.41 19.34 -30.42
N SER A 197 12.40 20.06 -31.00
CA SER A 197 13.62 19.47 -31.51
C SER A 197 14.70 19.44 -30.40
N ASP A 198 14.42 18.70 -29.35
CA ASP A 198 15.32 18.46 -28.23
C ASP A 198 15.36 16.97 -27.87
N VAL A 199 16.24 16.59 -26.96
CA VAL A 199 16.45 15.20 -26.54
C VAL A 199 15.15 14.54 -26.04
N VAL A 200 14.27 15.30 -25.36
CA VAL A 200 13.00 14.80 -24.86
C VAL A 200 12.01 14.57 -26.00
N GLY A 201 11.95 15.49 -26.96
CA GLY A 201 11.13 15.34 -28.17
C GLY A 201 11.60 14.17 -29.03
N ASP A 202 12.92 14.00 -29.21
CA ASP A 202 13.51 12.86 -29.94
C ASP A 202 13.17 11.54 -29.24
N TYR A 203 13.28 11.49 -27.92
CA TYR A 203 12.89 10.31 -27.13
C TYR A 203 11.42 9.95 -27.33
N LEU A 204 10.52 10.94 -27.27
CA LEU A 204 9.08 10.71 -27.43
C LEU A 204 8.71 10.22 -28.83
N ARG A 205 9.35 10.78 -29.88
CA ARG A 205 9.16 10.32 -31.25
C ARG A 205 9.68 8.87 -31.45
N ALA A 206 10.86 8.57 -30.92
CA ALA A 206 11.40 7.21 -30.93
C ALA A 206 10.51 6.22 -30.16
N TYR A 207 9.90 6.67 -29.07
CA TYR A 207 8.92 5.87 -28.32
C TYR A 207 7.67 5.60 -29.19
N ASP A 208 7.13 6.62 -29.87
CA ASP A 208 5.96 6.47 -30.74
C ASP A 208 6.25 5.50 -31.91
N ASP A 209 7.40 5.65 -32.59
CA ASP A 209 7.84 4.74 -33.65
C ASP A 209 7.94 3.28 -33.15
N MET A 210 8.43 3.10 -31.93
CA MET A 210 8.52 1.78 -31.30
C MET A 210 7.13 1.19 -30.99
N VAL A 211 6.19 2.02 -30.52
CA VAL A 211 4.82 1.59 -30.19
C VAL A 211 3.99 1.29 -31.43
N GLU A 212 4.15 2.08 -32.52
CA GLU A 212 3.49 1.85 -33.80
C GLU A 212 4.02 0.61 -34.53
N GLY A 213 5.26 0.22 -34.23
CA GLY A 213 5.88 -1.02 -34.73
C GLY A 213 5.48 -2.24 -33.90
N ASN A 214 6.36 -3.25 -33.91
CA ASN A 214 6.16 -4.46 -33.10
C ASN A 214 6.74 -4.28 -31.68
N ALA A 215 6.14 -3.39 -30.91
CA ALA A 215 6.60 -2.95 -29.59
C ALA A 215 6.95 -4.11 -28.65
N VAL A 216 6.06 -5.08 -28.52
CA VAL A 216 6.24 -6.23 -27.62
C VAL A 216 7.46 -7.05 -28.00
N GLN A 217 7.63 -7.31 -29.30
CA GLN A 217 8.75 -8.12 -29.77
C GLN A 217 10.09 -7.38 -29.64
N THR A 218 10.09 -6.06 -29.87
CA THR A 218 11.26 -5.21 -29.65
C THR A 218 11.68 -5.20 -28.19
N VAL A 219 10.71 -5.04 -27.27
CA VAL A 219 10.99 -5.09 -25.83
C VAL A 219 11.51 -6.47 -25.41
N ARG A 220 10.93 -7.56 -25.91
CA ARG A 220 11.44 -8.92 -25.64
C ARG A 220 12.88 -9.09 -26.09
N GLN A 221 13.24 -8.58 -27.25
CA GLN A 221 14.59 -8.63 -27.78
C GLN A 221 15.57 -7.84 -26.90
N ILE A 222 15.21 -6.61 -26.53
CA ILE A 222 16.01 -5.76 -25.63
C ILE A 222 16.24 -6.45 -24.28
N LEU A 223 15.21 -7.06 -23.70
CA LEU A 223 15.32 -7.79 -22.43
C LEU A 223 16.17 -9.04 -22.55
N ALA A 224 16.02 -9.81 -23.64
CA ALA A 224 16.80 -11.02 -23.88
C ALA A 224 18.31 -10.74 -24.00
N ASP A 225 18.70 -9.56 -24.47
CA ASP A 225 20.10 -9.17 -24.63
C ASP A 225 20.73 -8.64 -23.34
N ARG A 226 19.94 -8.34 -22.32
CA ARG A 226 20.44 -7.81 -21.03
C ARG A 226 21.06 -8.91 -20.18
N PRO A 227 22.32 -8.73 -19.70
CA PRO A 227 23.00 -9.72 -18.86
C PRO A 227 22.25 -10.05 -17.55
N GLU A 228 21.53 -9.08 -17.01
CA GLU A 228 20.77 -9.21 -15.76
C GLU A 228 19.64 -10.22 -15.93
N PHE A 229 18.91 -10.19 -17.04
CA PHE A 229 17.85 -11.14 -17.34
C PHE A 229 18.38 -12.54 -17.65
N LYS A 230 19.53 -12.63 -18.33
CA LYS A 230 20.23 -13.90 -18.57
C LYS A 230 20.66 -14.57 -17.25
N ARG A 231 21.13 -13.81 -16.27
CA ARG A 231 21.57 -14.32 -14.94
C ARG A 231 20.41 -14.76 -14.06
N LEU A 232 19.24 -14.10 -14.15
CA LEU A 232 18.06 -14.43 -13.36
C LEU A 232 17.32 -15.67 -13.88
N GLY A 233 17.70 -16.22 -15.03
CA GLY A 233 17.00 -17.34 -15.66
C GLY A 233 15.55 -17.02 -16.05
N VAL A 234 15.21 -15.73 -16.10
CA VAL A 234 13.88 -15.27 -16.50
C VAL A 234 13.80 -15.36 -18.00
N TYR A 235 13.02 -16.31 -18.49
CA TYR A 235 12.70 -16.40 -19.91
C TYR A 235 11.72 -15.26 -20.23
N THR A 236 12.12 -14.40 -21.18
CA THR A 236 11.27 -13.26 -21.61
C THR A 236 9.91 -13.73 -22.15
N ASP A 237 9.79 -14.99 -22.56
CA ASP A 237 8.55 -15.61 -23.04
C ASP A 237 7.51 -15.85 -21.91
N VAL A 238 7.94 -15.84 -20.66
CA VAL A 238 7.04 -15.95 -19.49
C VAL A 238 6.32 -14.63 -19.20
N LEU A 239 6.87 -13.50 -19.66
CA LEU A 239 6.25 -12.19 -19.50
C LEU A 239 5.08 -12.04 -20.49
N SER A 240 3.89 -11.85 -19.99
CA SER A 240 2.71 -11.63 -20.85
C SER A 240 2.84 -10.34 -21.66
N ASP A 241 2.26 -10.33 -22.86
CA ASP A 241 2.24 -9.13 -23.73
C ASP A 241 1.57 -7.95 -23.02
N GLU A 242 0.53 -8.22 -22.22
CA GLU A 242 -0.15 -7.19 -21.42
C GLU A 242 0.78 -6.55 -20.40
N LEU A 243 1.61 -7.35 -19.73
CA LEU A 243 2.59 -6.85 -18.77
C LEU A 243 3.64 -5.98 -19.45
N LEU A 244 4.16 -6.42 -20.61
CA LEU A 244 5.14 -5.69 -21.39
C LEU A 244 4.58 -4.37 -21.92
N MET A 245 3.35 -4.36 -22.44
CA MET A 245 2.68 -3.14 -22.90
C MET A 245 2.40 -2.17 -21.75
N ARG A 246 2.06 -2.66 -20.57
CA ARG A 246 1.90 -1.82 -19.37
C ARG A 246 3.21 -1.20 -18.92
N ALA A 247 4.30 -1.98 -18.95
CA ALA A 247 5.64 -1.48 -18.66
C ALA A 247 6.07 -0.43 -19.67
N LEU A 248 5.84 -0.67 -20.96
CA LEU A 248 6.17 0.26 -22.03
C LEU A 248 5.43 1.59 -21.89
N LYS A 249 4.12 1.57 -21.59
CA LYS A 249 3.35 2.81 -21.29
C LYS A 249 3.91 3.62 -20.12
N ARG A 250 4.51 2.96 -19.14
CA ARG A 250 5.19 3.66 -18.05
C ARG A 250 6.48 4.31 -18.50
N CYS A 251 7.22 3.67 -19.42
CA CYS A 251 8.47 4.22 -19.95
C CYS A 251 8.27 5.57 -20.65
N GLU A 252 7.12 5.84 -21.27
CA GLU A 252 6.81 7.13 -21.89
C GLU A 252 7.03 8.30 -20.91
N ILE A 253 6.43 8.22 -19.74
CA ILE A 253 6.51 9.29 -18.72
C ILE A 253 7.80 9.20 -17.89
N GLU A 254 8.21 7.99 -17.52
CA GLU A 254 9.40 7.78 -16.68
C GLU A 254 10.68 8.20 -17.41
N GLY A 255 10.79 7.86 -18.71
CA GLY A 255 11.94 8.28 -19.53
C GLY A 255 12.03 9.79 -19.68
N VAL A 256 10.91 10.46 -19.96
CA VAL A 256 10.86 11.94 -20.00
C VAL A 256 11.24 12.54 -18.66
N THR A 257 10.77 11.97 -17.56
CA THR A 257 11.09 12.45 -16.20
C THR A 257 12.58 12.35 -15.91
N VAL A 258 13.23 11.25 -16.31
CA VAL A 258 14.69 11.06 -16.15
C VAL A 258 15.46 12.06 -17.01
N LEU A 259 15.07 12.23 -18.27
CA LEU A 259 15.75 13.17 -19.18
C LEU A 259 15.59 14.63 -18.76
N MET A 260 14.46 15.01 -18.17
CA MET A 260 14.24 16.36 -17.64
C MET A 260 14.97 16.57 -16.30
N GLY A 261 15.04 15.58 -15.42
CA GLY A 261 15.76 15.66 -14.16
C GLY A 261 17.28 15.75 -14.35
N ALA A 262 17.82 15.14 -15.40
CA ALA A 262 19.25 15.25 -15.74
C ALA A 262 19.67 16.65 -16.23
N ASN A 263 18.70 17.48 -16.64
CA ASN A 263 18.98 18.87 -17.06
C ASN A 263 18.92 19.90 -15.92
N ASP A 264 18.42 19.53 -14.74
CA ASP A 264 18.30 20.43 -13.59
C ASP A 264 19.54 20.38 -12.64
N GLU A 265 20.57 19.57 -12.93
CA GLU A 265 21.82 19.44 -12.15
C GLU A 265 22.99 20.25 -12.71
N HIS A 266 22.75 21.25 -13.62
CA HIS A 266 23.78 22.15 -14.15
C HIS A 266 23.46 23.62 -13.90
#